data_8d0e8e4c748faea33caa3fffd827111a
#
_entry.id   8d0e8e4c748faea33caa3fffd827111a
#
_cell.length_a   1.000
_cell.length_b   1.000
_cell.length_c   1.000
_cell.angle_alpha   90.00
_cell.angle_beta   90.00
_cell.angle_gamma   90.00
#
_symmetry.space_group_name_H-M   'P 1'
#
loop_
_entity.id
_entity.type
_entity.pdbx_description
1 polymer ?
#
loop_
_entity_poly.entity_id
_entity_poly.type
_entity_poly.pdbx_seq_one_letter_code
_entity_poly.pdbx_strand_id
1 'polypeptide(L)'
;PKLGYYDDYYTSEPKSLDENQKKHLFSAINASSPQNPFSKTVRIRNELIVIMLYMLGIRAGELLNIRLRDIDLENRTIKIVRRHDDLTDNRINQPLVKTLNRNIYMSDWLESKIYFYVQGERQKNIKKNKHDFLFITQGNSIYSGLPLTIAAYEKLFERIKGIDSLPKDFSGHKLRHTWNYEFSKEVRNATIEYRNINEELIRSYIMGWVPNTNISKVYNQRFMKEICGQIQKAIQNRMYKTLEGF
;
A
#
# COMPACT_ATOMS: atom_id res chain seq x y z
N PRO A 1 -11.68 -38.05 9.93
CA PRO A 1 -10.73 -37.19 10.57
C PRO A 1 -9.97 -36.38 9.53
N LYS A 2 -10.14 -35.06 9.54
CA LYS A 2 -9.55 -34.11 8.58
C LYS A 2 -8.13 -33.74 9.01
N LEU A 3 -7.17 -34.63 8.90
CA LEU A 3 -5.76 -34.36 9.20
C LEU A 3 -5.06 -33.58 8.09
N GLY A 4 -5.50 -33.68 6.83
CA GLY A 4 -4.84 -33.00 5.69
C GLY A 4 -4.90 -31.47 5.66
N TYR A 5 -5.78 -30.82 6.45
CA TYR A 5 -5.89 -29.35 6.47
C TYR A 5 -4.84 -28.66 7.36
N TYR A 6 -4.24 -29.38 8.31
CA TYR A 6 -3.23 -28.86 9.23
C TYR A 6 -1.82 -28.98 8.64
N ASP A 7 -1.55 -30.01 7.82
CA ASP A 7 -0.23 -30.19 7.19
C ASP A 7 0.08 -29.06 6.18
N ASP A 8 -0.91 -28.60 5.42
CA ASP A 8 -0.73 -27.48 4.48
C ASP A 8 -0.42 -26.14 5.18
N TYR A 9 -0.88 -25.94 6.41
CA TYR A 9 -0.63 -24.71 7.16
C TYR A 9 0.83 -24.60 7.62
N TYR A 10 1.46 -25.70 8.02
CA TYR A 10 2.84 -25.72 8.53
C TYR A 10 3.89 -25.89 7.44
N THR A 11 3.51 -26.39 6.27
CA THR A 11 4.42 -26.64 5.14
C THR A 11 4.33 -25.57 4.04
N SER A 12 3.34 -24.67 4.11
CA SER A 12 3.18 -23.62 3.11
C SER A 12 4.31 -22.58 3.20
N GLU A 13 4.86 -22.22 2.04
CA GLU A 13 5.83 -21.14 1.89
C GLU A 13 5.33 -19.83 2.54
N PRO A 14 6.20 -19.06 3.23
CA PRO A 14 5.84 -17.77 3.81
C PRO A 14 5.25 -16.83 2.75
N LYS A 15 4.09 -16.25 3.04
CA LYS A 15 3.43 -15.31 2.12
C LYS A 15 4.06 -13.92 2.12
N SER A 16 4.88 -13.59 3.13
CA SER A 16 5.63 -12.34 3.24
C SER A 16 6.97 -12.43 2.52
N LEU A 17 7.49 -11.29 2.09
CA LEU A 17 8.86 -11.20 1.57
C LEU A 17 9.87 -11.30 2.73
N ASP A 18 10.97 -12.00 2.48
CA ASP A 18 12.15 -11.97 3.33
C ASP A 18 13.02 -10.71 3.08
N GLU A 19 14.07 -10.52 3.87
CA GLU A 19 14.93 -9.34 3.77
C GLU A 19 15.69 -9.26 2.43
N ASN A 20 16.11 -10.41 1.90
CA ASN A 20 16.82 -10.47 0.62
C ASN A 20 15.88 -10.13 -0.55
N GLN A 21 14.67 -10.67 -0.56
CA GLN A 21 13.64 -10.36 -1.55
C GLN A 21 13.24 -8.87 -1.51
N LYS A 22 13.10 -8.29 -0.31
CA LYS A 22 12.86 -6.84 -0.15
C LYS A 22 14.01 -6.04 -0.74
N LYS A 23 15.24 -6.41 -0.43
CA LYS A 23 16.44 -5.76 -0.95
C LYS A 23 16.45 -5.75 -2.48
N HIS A 24 16.30 -6.89 -3.13
CA HIS A 24 16.29 -6.98 -4.59
C HIS A 24 15.14 -6.19 -5.21
N LEU A 25 13.93 -6.29 -4.63
CA LEU A 25 12.79 -5.54 -5.11
C LEU A 25 13.06 -4.03 -5.12
N PHE A 26 13.42 -3.45 -3.97
CA PHE A 26 13.53 -1.99 -3.83
C PHE A 26 14.75 -1.44 -4.58
N SER A 27 15.85 -2.17 -4.63
CA SER A 27 17.00 -1.80 -5.46
C SER A 27 16.65 -1.77 -6.96
N ALA A 28 15.91 -2.78 -7.43
CA ALA A 28 15.54 -2.86 -8.85
C ALA A 28 14.50 -1.81 -9.26
N ILE A 29 13.47 -1.55 -8.43
CA ILE A 29 12.41 -0.59 -8.77
C ILE A 29 12.77 0.87 -8.50
N ASN A 30 13.88 1.16 -7.81
CA ASN A 30 14.34 2.55 -7.60
C ASN A 30 14.37 3.27 -8.95
N ALA A 31 13.77 4.47 -9.02
CA ALA A 31 13.62 5.21 -10.28
C ALA A 31 14.95 5.52 -10.97
N SER A 32 16.03 5.65 -10.20
CA SER A 32 17.39 5.89 -10.68
C SER A 32 18.15 4.62 -11.06
N SER A 33 17.64 3.45 -10.70
CA SER A 33 18.32 2.17 -10.93
C SER A 33 18.48 1.87 -12.43
N PRO A 34 19.68 1.50 -12.90
CA PRO A 34 19.86 1.02 -14.26
C PRO A 34 19.14 -0.30 -14.52
N GLN A 35 18.90 -1.10 -13.48
CA GLN A 35 18.20 -2.40 -13.55
C GLN A 35 16.68 -2.24 -13.48
N ASN A 36 16.16 -1.02 -13.41
CA ASN A 36 14.72 -0.79 -13.30
C ASN A 36 13.98 -1.33 -14.54
N PRO A 37 13.02 -2.27 -14.38
CA PRO A 37 12.35 -2.93 -15.49
C PRO A 37 11.39 -2.04 -16.28
N PHE A 38 11.21 -0.80 -15.85
CA PHE A 38 10.28 0.15 -16.43
C PHE A 38 10.96 1.19 -17.31
N SER A 39 10.22 1.73 -18.29
CA SER A 39 10.64 2.92 -19.03
C SER A 39 10.77 4.13 -18.11
N LYS A 40 11.70 5.04 -18.41
CA LYS A 40 12.00 6.22 -17.58
C LYS A 40 10.75 7.03 -17.23
N THR A 41 9.79 7.13 -18.16
CA THR A 41 8.56 7.93 -18.00
C THR A 41 7.63 7.45 -16.90
N VAL A 42 7.72 6.20 -16.46
CA VAL A 42 6.79 5.62 -15.46
C VAL A 42 7.49 5.16 -14.17
N ARG A 43 8.82 5.27 -14.08
CA ARG A 43 9.60 4.74 -12.96
C ARG A 43 9.17 5.33 -11.63
N ILE A 44 9.09 6.66 -11.52
CA ILE A 44 8.73 7.38 -10.28
C ILE A 44 7.32 6.98 -9.82
N ARG A 45 6.35 6.89 -10.75
CA ARG A 45 5.01 6.42 -10.43
C ARG A 45 5.00 4.98 -9.92
N ASN A 46 5.69 4.10 -10.65
CA ASN A 46 5.68 2.67 -10.34
C ASN A 46 6.42 2.36 -9.04
N GLU A 47 7.53 3.03 -8.78
CA GLU A 47 8.23 3.00 -7.49
C GLU A 47 7.29 3.43 -6.37
N LEU A 48 6.61 4.57 -6.50
CA LEU A 48 5.67 5.07 -5.49
C LEU A 48 4.50 4.10 -5.24
N ILE A 49 3.95 3.47 -6.29
CA ILE A 49 2.90 2.44 -6.16
C ILE A 49 3.36 1.30 -5.26
N VAL A 50 4.55 0.75 -5.52
CA VAL A 50 5.09 -0.37 -4.73
C VAL A 50 5.41 0.05 -3.31
N ILE A 51 5.99 1.22 -3.12
CA ILE A 51 6.29 1.80 -1.80
C ILE A 51 4.99 1.99 -0.98
N MET A 52 3.95 2.57 -1.57
CA MET A 52 2.67 2.77 -0.86
C MET A 52 2.02 1.45 -0.46
N LEU A 53 2.02 0.45 -1.33
CA LEU A 53 1.50 -0.89 -1.00
C LEU A 53 2.29 -1.53 0.14
N TYR A 54 3.62 -1.40 0.11
CA TYR A 54 4.50 -1.94 1.14
C TYR A 54 4.32 -1.22 2.47
N MET A 55 4.41 0.11 2.50
CA MET A 55 4.40 0.90 3.75
C MET A 55 3.02 1.05 4.38
N LEU A 56 1.94 1.03 3.60
CA LEU A 56 0.58 1.24 4.07
C LEU A 56 -0.23 -0.06 4.19
N GLY A 57 0.24 -1.15 3.60
CA GLY A 57 -0.47 -2.43 3.58
C GLY A 57 -1.83 -2.39 2.89
N ILE A 58 -2.10 -1.39 2.05
CA ILE A 58 -3.40 -1.21 1.37
C ILE A 58 -3.59 -2.18 0.21
N ARG A 59 -4.85 -2.38 -0.20
CA ARG A 59 -5.19 -3.20 -1.36
C ARG A 59 -5.05 -2.43 -2.67
N ALA A 60 -4.88 -3.15 -3.79
CA ALA A 60 -4.84 -2.56 -5.13
C ALA A 60 -6.04 -1.64 -5.41
N GLY A 61 -7.26 -2.09 -5.10
CA GLY A 61 -8.46 -1.29 -5.29
C GLY A 61 -8.49 -0.02 -4.43
N GLU A 62 -7.96 -0.08 -3.20
CA GLU A 62 -7.80 1.09 -2.35
C GLU A 62 -6.80 2.08 -2.95
N LEU A 63 -5.61 1.60 -3.34
CA LEU A 63 -4.56 2.41 -3.95
C LEU A 63 -5.05 3.13 -5.21
N LEU A 64 -5.70 2.41 -6.12
CA LEU A 64 -6.17 2.93 -7.40
C LEU A 64 -7.35 3.90 -7.28
N ASN A 65 -8.01 3.94 -6.12
CA ASN A 65 -9.11 4.85 -5.82
C ASN A 65 -8.69 6.08 -4.99
N ILE A 66 -7.43 6.19 -4.58
CA ILE A 66 -6.96 7.38 -3.88
C ILE A 66 -7.07 8.60 -4.81
N ARG A 67 -7.67 9.66 -4.29
CA ARG A 67 -7.77 10.95 -4.94
C ARG A 67 -6.92 11.98 -4.22
N LEU A 68 -6.54 13.05 -4.90
CA LEU A 68 -5.74 14.12 -4.27
C LEU A 68 -6.46 14.73 -3.05
N ARG A 69 -7.79 14.88 -3.14
CA ARG A 69 -8.61 15.36 -2.02
C ARG A 69 -8.71 14.40 -0.82
N ASP A 70 -8.27 13.15 -0.99
CA ASP A 70 -8.20 12.17 0.12
C ASP A 70 -6.86 12.27 0.89
N ILE A 71 -5.91 13.07 0.40
CA ILE A 71 -4.59 13.25 0.97
C ILE A 71 -4.57 14.55 1.77
N ASP A 72 -4.38 14.41 3.06
CA ASP A 72 -4.23 15.53 3.99
C ASP A 72 -2.75 15.62 4.37
N LEU A 73 -2.05 16.60 3.78
CA LEU A 73 -0.62 16.82 4.01
C LEU A 73 -0.38 17.45 5.39
N GLU A 74 -1.30 18.28 5.90
CA GLU A 74 -1.17 18.91 7.20
C GLU A 74 -1.20 17.87 8.34
N ASN A 75 -2.18 16.97 8.28
CA ASN A 75 -2.33 15.90 9.26
C ASN A 75 -1.58 14.61 8.87
N ARG A 76 -0.92 14.60 7.72
CA ARG A 76 -0.20 13.44 7.16
C ARG A 76 -1.05 12.18 7.14
N THR A 77 -2.25 12.29 6.58
CA THR A 77 -3.15 11.16 6.46
C THR A 77 -3.66 10.97 5.05
N ILE A 78 -3.94 9.71 4.71
CA ILE A 78 -4.67 9.33 3.50
C ILE A 78 -6.00 8.72 3.93
N LYS A 79 -7.09 9.27 3.44
CA LYS A 79 -8.43 8.74 3.67
C LYS A 79 -8.74 7.65 2.65
N ILE A 80 -8.90 6.41 3.10
CA ILE A 80 -9.42 5.33 2.27
C ILE A 80 -10.94 5.43 2.27
N VAL A 81 -11.51 5.64 1.09
CA VAL A 81 -12.96 5.86 0.92
C VAL A 81 -13.53 4.80 0.01
N ARG A 82 -14.59 4.17 0.47
CA ARG A 82 -15.40 3.26 -0.34
C ARG A 82 -16.33 4.08 -1.24
N ARG A 83 -16.02 4.11 -2.52
CA ARG A 83 -16.86 4.73 -3.55
C ARG A 83 -17.45 3.60 -4.41
N HIS A 84 -18.79 3.51 -4.42
CA HIS A 84 -19.53 2.60 -5.29
C HIS A 84 -20.10 3.41 -6.43
N ASP A 85 -20.08 2.84 -7.63
CA ASP A 85 -20.70 3.40 -8.81
C ASP A 85 -20.40 4.90 -8.97
N ASP A 86 -19.11 5.24 -8.86
CA ASP A 86 -18.64 6.61 -8.93
C ASP A 86 -18.78 7.14 -10.37
N LEU A 87 -19.80 7.93 -10.60
CA LEU A 87 -20.08 8.52 -11.92
C LEU A 87 -18.96 9.41 -12.45
N THR A 88 -18.03 9.83 -11.59
CA THR A 88 -16.85 10.60 -11.99
C THR A 88 -15.65 9.73 -12.36
N ASP A 89 -15.77 8.42 -12.24
CA ASP A 89 -14.76 7.44 -12.62
C ASP A 89 -15.10 6.81 -13.97
N ASN A 90 -14.46 7.27 -15.02
CA ASN A 90 -14.69 6.82 -16.39
C ASN A 90 -14.00 5.48 -16.74
N ARG A 91 -13.39 4.79 -15.76
CA ARG A 91 -12.81 3.46 -16.00
C ARG A 91 -13.92 2.43 -16.19
N ILE A 92 -13.85 1.65 -17.27
CA ILE A 92 -14.83 0.58 -17.58
C ILE A 92 -14.95 -0.40 -16.40
N ASN A 93 -13.81 -0.81 -15.85
CA ASN A 93 -13.73 -1.67 -14.66
C ASN A 93 -13.23 -0.83 -13.50
N GLN A 94 -14.14 -0.23 -12.73
CA GLN A 94 -13.77 0.56 -11.56
C GLN A 94 -13.16 -0.33 -10.48
N PRO A 95 -11.97 0.04 -9.93
CA PRO A 95 -11.38 -0.71 -8.83
C PRO A 95 -12.27 -0.68 -7.60
N LEU A 96 -12.54 -1.84 -6.99
CA LEU A 96 -13.44 -1.95 -5.85
C LEU A 96 -12.68 -1.78 -4.52
N VAL A 97 -13.20 -0.94 -3.63
CA VAL A 97 -12.79 -0.83 -2.22
C VAL A 97 -13.76 -1.68 -1.38
N LYS A 98 -13.26 -2.84 -0.90
CA LYS A 98 -14.06 -3.82 -0.13
C LYS A 98 -13.93 -3.63 1.40
N THR A 99 -13.24 -2.60 1.85
CA THR A 99 -12.92 -2.34 3.26
C THR A 99 -13.72 -1.16 3.78
N LEU A 100 -13.74 -0.99 5.11
CA LEU A 100 -14.33 0.17 5.75
C LEU A 100 -13.53 1.44 5.47
N ASN A 101 -14.21 2.59 5.47
CA ASN A 101 -13.57 3.89 5.39
C ASN A 101 -12.66 4.10 6.61
N ARG A 102 -11.46 4.61 6.37
CA ARG A 102 -10.49 4.87 7.43
C ARG A 102 -9.44 5.88 7.02
N ASN A 103 -8.77 6.47 7.99
CA ASN A 103 -7.57 7.26 7.76
C ASN A 103 -6.33 6.39 8.01
N ILE A 104 -5.33 6.52 7.15
CA ILE A 104 -4.02 5.88 7.27
C ILE A 104 -2.98 6.98 7.42
N TYR A 105 -2.08 6.87 8.40
CA TYR A 105 -0.99 7.81 8.59
C TYR A 105 0.11 7.61 7.56
N MET A 106 0.76 8.73 7.18
CA MET A 106 1.95 8.76 6.34
C MET A 106 3.14 9.23 7.17
N SER A 107 4.31 8.64 6.96
CA SER A 107 5.57 9.22 7.41
C SER A 107 5.93 10.45 6.55
N ASP A 108 6.77 11.33 7.08
CA ASP A 108 7.27 12.52 6.38
C ASP A 108 7.95 12.15 5.06
N TRP A 109 8.68 11.05 5.06
CA TRP A 109 9.33 10.53 3.86
C TRP A 109 8.32 10.09 2.78
N LEU A 110 7.26 9.36 3.15
CA LEU A 110 6.23 8.93 2.21
C LEU A 110 5.43 10.13 1.68
N GLU A 111 5.11 11.09 2.54
CA GLU A 111 4.49 12.35 2.16
C GLU A 111 5.33 13.07 1.09
N SER A 112 6.64 13.24 1.33
CA SER A 112 7.57 13.87 0.39
C SER A 112 7.62 13.14 -0.96
N LYS A 113 7.59 11.80 -0.97
CA LYS A 113 7.54 11.00 -2.21
C LYS A 113 6.24 11.22 -2.98
N ILE A 114 5.10 11.28 -2.28
CA ILE A 114 3.79 11.57 -2.91
C ILE A 114 3.78 12.98 -3.47
N TYR A 115 4.23 13.97 -2.71
CA TYR A 115 4.31 15.37 -3.13
C TYR A 115 5.19 15.50 -4.38
N PHE A 116 6.38 14.90 -4.38
CA PHE A 116 7.29 14.92 -5.53
C PHE A 116 6.65 14.33 -6.79
N TYR A 117 5.95 13.21 -6.68
CA TYR A 117 5.23 12.60 -7.80
C TYR A 117 4.10 13.51 -8.31
N VAL A 118 3.31 14.08 -7.40
CA VAL A 118 2.15 14.91 -7.74
C VAL A 118 2.59 16.19 -8.45
N GLN A 119 3.56 16.90 -7.90
CA GLN A 119 4.07 18.16 -8.47
C GLN A 119 4.94 17.96 -9.72
N GLY A 120 5.60 16.81 -9.80
CA GLY A 120 6.46 16.45 -10.93
C GLY A 120 5.73 15.70 -12.03
N GLU A 121 5.85 14.37 -11.99
CA GLU A 121 5.43 13.50 -13.10
C GLU A 121 3.92 13.50 -13.34
N ARG A 122 3.11 13.56 -12.27
CA ARG A 122 1.66 13.63 -12.43
C ARG A 122 1.26 14.94 -13.12
N GLN A 123 1.77 16.07 -12.65
CA GLN A 123 1.44 17.39 -13.20
C GLN A 123 1.79 17.50 -14.69
N LYS A 124 2.94 16.95 -15.10
CA LYS A 124 3.36 16.93 -16.52
C LYS A 124 2.42 16.10 -17.41
N ASN A 125 1.81 15.05 -16.87
CA ASN A 125 1.03 14.08 -17.64
C ASN A 125 -0.48 14.26 -17.55
N ILE A 126 -1.04 14.98 -16.53
CA ILE A 126 -2.49 15.14 -16.37
C ILE A 126 -3.15 15.91 -17.53
N LYS A 127 -2.40 16.79 -18.19
CA LYS A 127 -2.84 17.58 -19.34
C LYS A 127 -4.18 18.29 -19.05
N LYS A 128 -5.18 18.11 -19.95
CA LYS A 128 -6.53 18.69 -19.84
C LYS A 128 -7.52 17.80 -19.09
N ASN A 129 -7.09 16.64 -18.58
CA ASN A 129 -7.98 15.73 -17.88
C ASN A 129 -8.40 16.31 -16.52
N LYS A 130 -9.70 16.44 -16.30
CA LYS A 130 -10.27 17.05 -15.10
C LYS A 130 -10.67 15.97 -14.09
N HIS A 131 -9.69 15.29 -13.50
CA HIS A 131 -9.93 14.37 -12.40
C HIS A 131 -8.81 14.46 -11.37
N ASP A 132 -9.09 14.02 -10.17
CA ASP A 132 -8.18 14.11 -9.01
C ASP A 132 -7.62 12.75 -8.55
N PHE A 133 -7.69 11.70 -9.37
CA PHE A 133 -7.02 10.43 -9.04
C PHE A 133 -5.52 10.64 -8.87
N LEU A 134 -4.96 10.05 -7.79
CA LEU A 134 -3.53 10.13 -7.49
C LEU A 134 -2.71 9.53 -8.64
N PHE A 135 -2.98 8.28 -9.00
CA PHE A 135 -2.23 7.56 -10.03
C PHE A 135 -2.89 7.67 -11.40
N ILE A 136 -2.09 8.08 -12.37
CA ILE A 136 -2.51 8.29 -13.76
C ILE A 136 -1.65 7.49 -14.74
N THR A 137 -2.19 7.22 -15.91
CA THR A 137 -1.44 6.69 -17.04
C THR A 137 -0.47 7.76 -17.56
N GLN A 138 0.77 7.37 -17.85
CA GLN A 138 1.83 8.25 -18.31
C GLN A 138 2.40 7.77 -19.64
N GLY A 139 3.05 8.66 -20.37
CA GLY A 139 3.71 8.39 -21.65
C GLY A 139 2.98 9.05 -22.83
N ASN A 140 3.34 8.63 -24.06
CA ASN A 140 2.87 9.27 -25.29
C ASN A 140 1.58 8.62 -25.86
N SER A 141 0.85 7.84 -25.06
CA SER A 141 -0.39 7.20 -25.54
C SER A 141 -1.59 8.18 -25.45
N ILE A 142 -2.64 7.89 -26.21
CA ILE A 142 -3.93 8.62 -26.13
C ILE A 142 -4.56 8.52 -24.73
N TYR A 143 -4.18 7.52 -23.93
CA TYR A 143 -4.63 7.31 -22.55
C TYR A 143 -3.81 8.09 -21.51
N SER A 144 -2.78 8.84 -21.93
CA SER A 144 -1.96 9.61 -21.01
C SER A 144 -2.80 10.65 -20.24
N GLY A 145 -2.60 10.68 -18.93
CA GLY A 145 -3.35 11.54 -18.02
C GLY A 145 -4.69 10.97 -17.54
N LEU A 146 -5.15 9.82 -18.05
CA LEU A 146 -6.34 9.14 -17.52
C LEU A 146 -6.01 8.37 -16.23
N PRO A 147 -7.00 8.10 -15.36
CA PRO A 147 -6.79 7.32 -14.15
C PRO A 147 -6.15 5.96 -14.45
N LEU A 148 -5.23 5.52 -13.59
CA LEU A 148 -4.57 4.22 -13.76
C LEU A 148 -5.59 3.08 -13.61
N THR A 149 -5.61 2.16 -14.59
CA THR A 149 -6.53 1.03 -14.62
C THR A 149 -5.99 -0.18 -13.86
N ILE A 150 -6.89 -1.12 -13.49
CA ILE A 150 -6.52 -2.41 -12.92
C ILE A 150 -5.56 -3.16 -13.87
N ALA A 151 -5.86 -3.21 -15.16
CA ALA A 151 -5.01 -3.89 -16.15
C ALA A 151 -3.60 -3.28 -16.23
N ALA A 152 -3.47 -1.95 -16.11
CA ALA A 152 -2.16 -1.30 -16.08
C ALA A 152 -1.38 -1.60 -14.79
N TYR A 153 -2.09 -1.70 -13.67
CA TYR A 153 -1.53 -2.15 -12.39
C TYR A 153 -1.05 -3.61 -12.46
N GLU A 154 -1.84 -4.51 -13.03
CA GLU A 154 -1.46 -5.91 -13.19
C GLU A 154 -0.21 -6.06 -14.08
N LYS A 155 -0.16 -5.35 -15.21
CA LYS A 155 1.03 -5.31 -16.09
C LYS A 155 2.28 -4.80 -15.38
N LEU A 156 2.13 -3.88 -14.42
CA LEU A 156 3.25 -3.43 -13.58
C LEU A 156 3.80 -4.60 -12.77
N PHE A 157 2.94 -5.36 -12.09
CA PHE A 157 3.37 -6.50 -11.28
C PHE A 157 3.91 -7.67 -12.12
N GLU A 158 3.36 -7.92 -13.30
CA GLU A 158 3.93 -8.91 -14.23
C GLU A 158 5.38 -8.58 -14.60
N ARG A 159 5.72 -7.32 -14.80
CA ARG A 159 7.11 -6.91 -15.03
C ARG A 159 8.01 -7.07 -13.82
N ILE A 160 7.49 -6.78 -12.62
CA ILE A 160 8.25 -6.94 -11.37
C ILE A 160 8.56 -8.42 -11.11
N LYS A 161 7.67 -9.35 -11.45
CA LYS A 161 7.93 -10.79 -11.34
C LYS A 161 9.17 -11.26 -12.08
N GLY A 162 9.62 -10.53 -13.09
CA GLY A 162 10.87 -10.79 -13.80
C GLY A 162 12.14 -10.39 -13.06
N ILE A 163 12.04 -9.80 -11.88
CA ILE A 163 13.20 -9.48 -11.04
C ILE A 163 13.66 -10.76 -10.34
N ASP A 164 14.96 -11.06 -10.52
CA ASP A 164 15.58 -12.21 -9.85
C ASP A 164 15.35 -12.19 -8.35
N SER A 165 15.26 -13.37 -7.75
CA SER A 165 15.01 -13.57 -6.30
C SER A 165 13.58 -13.28 -5.82
N LEU A 166 12.68 -12.77 -6.65
CA LEU A 166 11.27 -12.63 -6.27
C LEU A 166 10.50 -13.94 -6.51
N PRO A 167 9.51 -14.24 -5.65
CA PRO A 167 8.66 -15.41 -5.87
C PRO A 167 7.83 -15.26 -7.15
N LYS A 168 7.61 -16.37 -7.86
CA LYS A 168 6.84 -16.39 -9.13
C LYS A 168 5.41 -15.87 -9.00
N ASP A 169 4.82 -15.99 -7.81
CA ASP A 169 3.48 -15.50 -7.45
C ASP A 169 3.50 -14.07 -6.88
N PHE A 170 4.61 -13.32 -7.05
CA PHE A 170 4.74 -11.96 -6.53
C PHE A 170 3.60 -11.06 -7.04
N SER A 171 3.01 -10.30 -6.12
CA SER A 171 1.89 -9.39 -6.40
C SER A 171 1.79 -8.32 -5.30
N GLY A 172 0.96 -7.31 -5.51
CA GLY A 172 0.67 -6.33 -4.47
C GLY A 172 0.08 -6.94 -3.20
N HIS A 173 -0.54 -8.12 -3.31
CA HIS A 173 -1.04 -8.84 -2.14
C HIS A 173 0.09 -9.39 -1.26
N LYS A 174 1.21 -9.80 -1.86
CA LYS A 174 2.41 -10.23 -1.12
C LYS A 174 3.03 -9.08 -0.32
N LEU A 175 3.01 -7.86 -0.86
CA LEU A 175 3.42 -6.66 -0.11
C LEU A 175 2.53 -6.41 1.11
N ARG A 176 1.22 -6.63 0.97
CA ARG A 176 0.29 -6.55 2.10
C ARG A 176 0.53 -7.65 3.14
N HIS A 177 0.89 -8.87 2.73
CA HIS A 177 1.33 -9.93 3.67
C HIS A 177 2.61 -9.54 4.39
N THR A 178 3.56 -8.94 3.69
CA THR A 178 4.80 -8.42 4.28
C THR A 178 4.49 -7.34 5.31
N TRP A 179 3.61 -6.40 5.01
CA TRP A 179 3.15 -5.40 5.96
C TRP A 179 2.53 -6.04 7.22
N ASN A 180 1.67 -7.06 7.07
CA ASN A 180 1.08 -7.78 8.20
C ASN A 180 2.13 -8.47 9.08
N TYR A 181 3.17 -9.03 8.47
CA TYR A 181 4.29 -9.62 9.19
C TYR A 181 5.08 -8.56 9.98
N GLU A 182 5.40 -7.43 9.35
CA GLU A 182 6.07 -6.30 10.02
C GLU A 182 5.20 -5.71 11.14
N PHE A 183 3.90 -5.65 10.96
CA PHE A 183 2.94 -5.25 11.99
C PHE A 183 3.04 -6.17 13.23
N SER A 184 3.01 -7.50 13.04
CA SER A 184 3.15 -8.44 14.15
C SER A 184 4.49 -8.30 14.87
N LYS A 185 5.58 -8.04 14.13
CA LYS A 185 6.89 -7.76 14.73
C LYS A 185 6.86 -6.49 15.58
N GLU A 186 6.21 -5.42 15.09
CA GLU A 186 6.11 -4.17 15.82
C GLU A 186 5.31 -4.31 17.11
N VAL A 187 4.14 -4.94 17.04
CA VAL A 187 3.29 -5.16 18.21
C VAL A 187 4.01 -6.00 19.29
N ARG A 188 4.81 -6.99 18.89
CA ARG A 188 5.61 -7.79 19.83
C ARG A 188 6.74 -6.99 20.48
N ASN A 189 7.36 -6.08 19.73
CA ASN A 189 8.47 -5.25 20.20
C ASN A 189 8.00 -3.99 20.95
N ALA A 190 6.73 -3.63 20.78
CA ALA A 190 6.13 -2.49 21.46
C ALA A 190 6.22 -2.67 22.98
N THR A 191 6.58 -1.59 23.65
CA THR A 191 6.73 -1.50 25.09
C THR A 191 5.43 -1.85 25.83
N ILE A 192 5.51 -2.04 27.13
CA ILE A 192 4.44 -2.44 28.07
C ILE A 192 3.10 -1.73 27.83
N GLU A 193 3.14 -0.53 27.28
CA GLU A 193 1.97 0.31 26.98
C GLU A 193 0.95 -0.32 26.02
N TYR A 194 1.40 -1.20 25.10
CA TYR A 194 0.53 -1.86 24.12
C TYR A 194 0.23 -3.33 24.43
N ARG A 195 0.86 -3.92 25.46
CA ARG A 195 0.72 -5.35 25.77
C ARG A 195 -0.70 -5.80 26.10
N ASN A 196 -1.53 -4.88 26.56
CA ASN A 196 -2.92 -5.13 26.96
C ASN A 196 -3.93 -4.84 25.84
N ILE A 197 -3.46 -4.41 24.67
CA ILE A 197 -4.35 -4.06 23.55
C ILE A 197 -4.46 -5.28 22.65
N ASN A 198 -5.70 -5.62 22.28
CA ASN A 198 -5.96 -6.72 21.36
C ASN A 198 -5.37 -6.42 19.98
N GLU A 199 -4.30 -7.15 19.61
CA GLU A 199 -3.60 -7.03 18.32
C GLU A 199 -4.58 -7.16 17.14
N GLU A 200 -5.55 -8.07 17.22
CA GLU A 200 -6.53 -8.31 16.16
C GLU A 200 -7.43 -7.09 15.95
N LEU A 201 -7.81 -6.42 17.02
CA LEU A 201 -8.63 -5.21 16.94
C LEU A 201 -7.87 -4.07 16.25
N ILE A 202 -6.61 -3.83 16.63
CA ILE A 202 -5.77 -2.80 16.02
C ILE A 202 -5.55 -3.12 14.54
N ARG A 203 -5.20 -4.37 14.25
CA ARG A 203 -5.03 -4.84 12.88
C ARG A 203 -6.29 -4.64 12.05
N SER A 204 -7.45 -5.02 12.56
CA SER A 204 -8.74 -4.85 11.89
C SER A 204 -9.05 -3.39 11.60
N TYR A 205 -8.76 -2.51 12.54
CA TYR A 205 -8.94 -1.06 12.36
C TYR A 205 -8.04 -0.52 11.23
N ILE A 206 -6.74 -0.81 11.27
CA ILE A 206 -5.76 -0.33 10.29
C ILE A 206 -6.07 -0.92 8.90
N MET A 207 -6.45 -2.20 8.84
CA MET A 207 -6.76 -2.90 7.60
C MET A 207 -8.16 -2.62 7.04
N GLY A 208 -9.01 -1.93 7.81
CA GLY A 208 -10.40 -1.65 7.44
C GLY A 208 -11.25 -2.91 7.37
N TRP A 209 -10.96 -3.91 8.18
CA TRP A 209 -11.82 -5.09 8.35
C TRP A 209 -12.97 -4.79 9.29
N VAL A 210 -14.06 -5.50 9.15
CA VAL A 210 -15.15 -5.44 10.12
C VAL A 210 -14.66 -6.09 11.41
N PRO A 211 -14.55 -5.35 12.54
CA PRO A 211 -14.10 -5.91 13.79
C PRO A 211 -15.08 -6.94 14.29
N ASN A 212 -14.60 -7.97 14.99
CA ASN A 212 -15.47 -8.88 15.72
C ASN A 212 -16.21 -8.06 16.79
N THR A 213 -17.55 -8.01 16.70
CA THR A 213 -18.43 -7.00 17.28
C THR A 213 -18.36 -6.86 18.82
N ASN A 214 -17.88 -7.87 19.52
CA ASN A 214 -17.84 -7.86 20.99
C ASN A 214 -16.63 -7.12 21.57
N ILE A 215 -15.52 -7.03 20.81
CA ILE A 215 -14.27 -6.39 21.27
C ILE A 215 -14.27 -4.90 20.92
N SER A 216 -14.86 -4.50 19.81
CA SER A 216 -14.88 -3.10 19.35
C SER A 216 -15.68 -2.14 20.26
N LYS A 217 -16.59 -2.66 21.07
CA LYS A 217 -17.40 -1.87 22.01
C LYS A 217 -16.63 -1.39 23.25
N VAL A 218 -15.49 -2.01 23.53
CA VAL A 218 -14.72 -1.76 24.78
C VAL A 218 -13.78 -0.56 24.65
N TYR A 219 -13.38 -0.18 23.44
CA TYR A 219 -12.39 0.86 23.23
C TYR A 219 -12.98 2.14 22.63
N ASN A 220 -12.63 3.29 23.22
CA ASN A 220 -13.01 4.60 22.69
C ASN A 220 -12.38 4.83 21.31
N GLN A 221 -13.16 5.35 20.36
CA GLN A 221 -12.70 5.62 18.99
C GLN A 221 -11.48 6.56 18.93
N ARG A 222 -11.39 7.53 19.84
CA ARG A 222 -10.24 8.45 19.92
C ARG A 222 -8.97 7.70 20.29
N PHE A 223 -9.04 6.87 21.33
CA PHE A 223 -7.95 6.01 21.78
C PHE A 223 -7.45 5.09 20.67
N MET A 224 -8.38 4.44 19.95
CA MET A 224 -8.04 3.58 18.81
C MET A 224 -7.32 4.36 17.69
N LYS A 225 -7.76 5.58 17.38
CA LYS A 225 -7.09 6.43 16.37
C LYS A 225 -5.67 6.77 16.79
N GLU A 226 -5.46 7.18 18.02
CA GLU A 226 -4.16 7.58 18.57
C GLU A 226 -3.17 6.39 18.50
N ILE A 227 -3.56 5.23 19.01
CA ILE A 227 -2.72 4.03 19.01
C ILE A 227 -2.45 3.51 17.61
N CYS A 228 -3.47 3.42 16.76
CA CYS A 228 -3.27 2.98 15.38
C CYS A 228 -2.31 3.93 14.63
N GLY A 229 -2.41 5.24 14.89
CA GLY A 229 -1.49 6.22 14.33
C GLY A 229 -0.05 6.03 14.79
N GLN A 230 0.17 5.78 16.09
CA GLN A 230 1.51 5.52 16.64
C GLN A 230 2.12 4.24 16.05
N ILE A 231 1.37 3.16 16.00
CA ILE A 231 1.82 1.88 15.43
C ILE A 231 2.14 2.03 13.94
N GLN A 232 1.29 2.72 13.17
CA GLN A 232 1.54 2.96 11.76
C GLN A 232 2.83 3.76 11.53
N LYS A 233 3.08 4.81 12.33
CA LYS A 233 4.34 5.57 12.28
C LYS A 233 5.54 4.69 12.61
N ALA A 234 5.48 3.88 13.67
CA ALA A 234 6.56 3.00 14.07
C ALA A 234 6.90 1.95 12.98
N ILE A 235 5.87 1.34 12.38
CA ILE A 235 6.04 0.41 11.26
C ILE A 235 6.70 1.11 10.07
N GLN A 236 6.22 2.28 9.67
CA GLN A 236 6.75 3.01 8.52
C GLN A 236 8.20 3.44 8.75
N ASN A 237 8.55 3.91 9.95
CA ASN A 237 9.93 4.27 10.30
C ASN A 237 10.88 3.07 10.22
N ARG A 238 10.42 1.88 10.65
CA ARG A 238 11.22 0.66 10.50
C ARG A 238 11.34 0.23 9.05
N MET A 239 10.24 0.25 8.31
CA MET A 239 10.23 -0.09 6.89
C MET A 239 11.06 0.87 6.06
N TYR A 240 11.07 2.15 6.42
CA TYR A 240 11.90 3.17 5.80
C TYR A 240 13.40 2.81 5.89
N LYS A 241 13.87 2.34 7.04
CA LYS A 241 15.28 1.89 7.18
C LYS A 241 15.66 0.80 6.17
N THR A 242 14.70 -0.04 5.78
CA THR A 242 14.92 -1.02 4.70
C THR A 242 15.06 -0.34 3.33
N LEU A 243 14.42 0.83 3.14
CA LEU A 243 14.45 1.58 1.88
C LEU A 243 15.65 2.53 1.78
N GLU A 244 16.21 3.01 2.90
CA GLU A 244 17.40 3.89 2.92
C GLU A 244 18.68 3.21 2.40
N GLY A 245 18.74 1.89 2.46
CA GLY A 245 19.90 1.10 2.01
C GLY A 245 19.96 0.90 0.48
N PHE A 246 19.06 1.54 -0.29
CA PHE A 246 18.88 1.39 -1.74
C PHE A 246 18.76 2.74 -2.42
#